data_f8750c5d222f5e20a0b092858e994d62
#
_entry.id   f8750c5d222f5e20a0b092858e994d62
#
_cell.length_a   1.000
_cell.length_b   1.000
_cell.length_c   1.000
_cell.angle_alpha   90.00
_cell.angle_beta   90.00
_cell.angle_gamma   90.00
#
_symmetry.space_group_name_H-M   'P 1'
#
loop_
_entity.id
_entity.type
_entity.pdbx_description
1 polymer ?
#
loop_
_entity_poly.entity_id
_entity_poly.type
_entity_poly.pdbx_seq_one_letter_code
_entity_poly.pdbx_strand_id
1 'polypeptide(L)'
;RRRGHGEAGPAGPRRPATSSAAAPASAGSAPQASSGQAAAATHGQRAETRTITIECMRYNPDTDSAPRYQSYEVPFTHDMSVLDGLQYIKDHLDGSLTYRWSCRMAVCGSCGMMANDMPVLSCQAFLRDYYPGTLRIAPLSHFPIVRDLAVDQSDFLAKLERVKPYIITEEPKKPADGPNLQTPAQMDQYYQFSQCINCMLCYAACPQYGLNPEFTGPAALALLQRYNADSRDEGKAERMPVINAESGVWGCTLVGECSVVCPKGVDPARAINLNKVNSTQDYFFRFLMPGAKKKATNKAPQ
;
A
#
# COMPACT_ATOMS: atom_id res chain seq x y z
N ARG A 1 -32.83 -7.90 39.12
CA ARG A 1 -33.95 -7.95 38.14
C ARG A 1 -33.42 -7.59 36.75
N ARG A 2 -33.54 -8.60 35.84
CA ARG A 2 -33.57 -8.57 34.36
C ARG A 2 -32.34 -8.01 33.62
N ARG A 3 -31.63 -8.96 33.05
CA ARG A 3 -30.65 -8.84 31.97
C ARG A 3 -31.37 -8.52 30.65
N GLY A 4 -30.88 -7.52 29.90
CA GLY A 4 -31.26 -7.25 28.52
C GLY A 4 -30.22 -7.84 27.59
N HIS A 5 -30.62 -8.72 26.69
CA HIS A 5 -29.81 -9.27 25.59
C HIS A 5 -29.72 -8.23 24.49
N GLY A 6 -28.50 -7.81 24.13
CA GLY A 6 -28.22 -7.02 22.93
C GLY A 6 -27.96 -7.96 21.75
N GLU A 7 -28.73 -7.79 20.68
CA GLU A 7 -28.62 -8.55 19.44
C GLU A 7 -27.34 -8.19 18.67
N ALA A 8 -26.65 -9.24 18.22
CA ALA A 8 -25.48 -9.12 17.35
C ALA A 8 -25.94 -8.86 15.90
N GLY A 9 -25.44 -7.81 15.27
CA GLY A 9 -25.62 -7.51 13.87
C GLY A 9 -24.89 -8.53 12.96
N PRO A 10 -25.28 -8.62 11.66
CA PRO A 10 -24.79 -9.66 10.76
C PRO A 10 -23.30 -9.49 10.42
N ALA A 11 -22.57 -10.59 10.53
CA ALA A 11 -21.15 -10.68 10.13
C ALA A 11 -21.01 -10.60 8.61
N GLY A 12 -20.15 -9.71 8.13
CA GLY A 12 -19.76 -9.62 6.73
C GLY A 12 -18.96 -10.85 6.24
N PRO A 13 -18.86 -11.09 4.92
CA PRO A 13 -18.30 -12.31 4.36
C PRO A 13 -16.81 -12.48 4.65
N ARG A 14 -16.46 -13.59 5.26
CA ARG A 14 -15.06 -14.02 5.50
C ARG A 14 -14.45 -14.54 4.20
N ARG A 15 -13.28 -14.01 3.83
CA ARG A 15 -12.45 -14.58 2.76
C ARG A 15 -11.84 -15.92 3.21
N PRO A 16 -11.74 -16.94 2.34
CA PRO A 16 -11.05 -18.18 2.67
C PRO A 16 -9.53 -17.99 2.72
N ALA A 17 -8.91 -18.58 3.75
CA ALA A 17 -7.46 -18.66 3.89
C ALA A 17 -6.89 -19.64 2.86
N THR A 18 -5.98 -19.20 1.99
CA THR A 18 -5.22 -20.07 1.10
C THR A 18 -3.98 -20.57 1.83
N SER A 19 -3.95 -21.85 2.16
CA SER A 19 -2.75 -22.57 2.60
C SER A 19 -1.86 -22.85 1.39
N SER A 20 -0.63 -22.34 1.37
CA SER A 20 0.38 -22.71 0.39
C SER A 20 1.14 -23.93 0.89
N ALA A 21 0.91 -25.10 0.29
CA ALA A 21 1.81 -26.25 0.39
C ALA A 21 2.72 -26.24 -0.85
N ALA A 22 4.04 -26.18 -0.62
CA ALA A 22 5.04 -26.33 -1.66
C ALA A 22 5.17 -27.81 -2.04
N ALA A 23 5.17 -28.11 -3.35
CA ALA A 23 5.53 -29.41 -3.90
C ALA A 23 6.78 -29.30 -4.77
N PRO A 24 7.64 -30.34 -4.83
CA PRO A 24 8.96 -30.27 -5.45
C PRO A 24 8.93 -30.39 -6.98
N ALA A 25 9.86 -29.67 -7.62
CA ALA A 25 10.06 -29.69 -9.06
C ALA A 25 10.65 -31.03 -9.52
N SER A 26 10.00 -31.71 -10.46
CA SER A 26 10.57 -32.75 -11.28
C SER A 26 10.82 -32.23 -12.69
N ALA A 27 12.06 -32.41 -13.18
CA ALA A 27 12.47 -32.10 -14.54
C ALA A 27 11.81 -33.09 -15.52
N GLY A 28 11.07 -32.58 -16.50
CA GLY A 28 10.49 -33.31 -17.60
C GLY A 28 10.68 -32.57 -18.92
N SER A 29 11.27 -33.27 -19.88
CA SER A 29 11.64 -32.90 -21.25
C SER A 29 10.51 -32.25 -22.06
N ALA A 30 10.88 -31.25 -22.89
CA ALA A 30 10.00 -30.53 -23.81
C ALA A 30 9.51 -31.45 -24.95
N PRO A 31 8.24 -31.36 -25.36
CA PRO A 31 7.78 -31.88 -26.65
C PRO A 31 7.74 -30.80 -27.74
N GLN A 32 8.10 -31.25 -28.93
CA GLN A 32 8.17 -30.49 -30.18
C GLN A 32 6.81 -29.96 -30.64
N ALA A 33 6.83 -28.78 -31.25
CA ALA A 33 5.68 -28.14 -31.83
C ALA A 33 5.15 -28.93 -33.05
N SER A 34 3.88 -29.33 -33.00
CA SER A 34 3.09 -29.72 -34.19
C SER A 34 2.21 -28.53 -34.61
N SER A 35 2.32 -28.17 -35.87
CA SER A 35 1.50 -27.18 -36.56
C SER A 35 0.03 -27.63 -36.59
N GLY A 36 -0.81 -27.08 -35.71
CA GLY A 36 -2.25 -27.24 -35.70
C GLY A 36 -2.95 -25.92 -36.04
N GLN A 37 -3.81 -25.97 -37.05
CA GLN A 37 -4.61 -24.88 -37.58
C GLN A 37 -5.34 -24.11 -36.46
N ALA A 38 -5.22 -22.78 -36.50
CA ALA A 38 -5.97 -21.87 -35.65
C ALA A 38 -7.49 -22.00 -36.01
N ALA A 39 -8.25 -22.61 -35.12
CA ALA A 39 -9.70 -22.49 -35.13
C ALA A 39 -10.06 -21.05 -34.76
N ALA A 40 -10.71 -20.34 -35.66
CA ALA A 40 -11.29 -19.03 -35.43
C ALA A 40 -12.33 -19.14 -34.30
N ALA A 41 -11.95 -18.66 -33.10
CA ALA A 41 -12.89 -18.49 -32.01
C ALA A 41 -13.86 -17.36 -32.42
N THR A 42 -15.10 -17.72 -32.64
CA THR A 42 -16.23 -16.79 -32.81
C THR A 42 -16.46 -16.05 -31.50
N HIS A 43 -15.81 -14.89 -31.35
CA HIS A 43 -16.16 -13.89 -30.33
C HIS A 43 -17.46 -13.20 -30.72
N GLY A 44 -18.58 -13.84 -30.42
CA GLY A 44 -19.93 -13.36 -30.72
C GLY A 44 -20.86 -13.27 -29.52
N GLN A 45 -20.33 -13.06 -28.31
CA GLN A 45 -21.18 -12.58 -27.21
C GLN A 45 -20.90 -11.08 -27.03
N ARG A 46 -21.86 -10.26 -27.50
CA ARG A 46 -21.92 -8.83 -27.10
C ARG A 46 -21.91 -8.82 -25.58
N ALA A 47 -20.82 -8.35 -24.99
CA ALA A 47 -20.73 -8.14 -23.54
C ALA A 47 -21.92 -7.27 -23.13
N GLU A 48 -22.76 -7.80 -22.23
CA GLU A 48 -23.96 -7.10 -21.75
C GLU A 48 -23.50 -5.79 -21.09
N THR A 49 -23.81 -4.67 -21.72
CA THR A 49 -23.44 -3.35 -21.22
C THR A 49 -24.44 -2.98 -20.14
N ARG A 50 -23.98 -2.78 -18.93
CA ARG A 50 -24.75 -2.31 -17.77
C ARG A 50 -24.39 -0.87 -17.50
N THR A 51 -25.20 -0.16 -16.73
CA THR A 51 -24.95 1.22 -16.30
C THR A 51 -24.81 1.25 -14.80
N ILE A 52 -23.80 1.95 -14.29
CA ILE A 52 -23.57 2.21 -12.88
C ILE A 52 -23.48 3.71 -12.62
N THR A 53 -24.07 4.16 -11.50
CA THR A 53 -23.93 5.54 -11.05
C THR A 53 -22.62 5.70 -10.29
N ILE A 54 -21.75 6.61 -10.75
CA ILE A 54 -20.52 7.01 -10.08
C ILE A 54 -20.65 8.43 -9.55
N GLU A 55 -20.54 8.61 -8.24
CA GLU A 55 -20.49 9.92 -7.58
C GLU A 55 -19.03 10.31 -7.34
N CYS A 56 -18.52 11.27 -8.08
CA CYS A 56 -17.17 11.78 -7.89
C CYS A 56 -17.17 13.05 -7.05
N MET A 57 -16.26 13.11 -6.05
CA MET A 57 -16.02 14.36 -5.35
C MET A 57 -15.38 15.38 -6.29
N ARG A 58 -15.95 16.59 -6.31
CA ARG A 58 -15.48 17.75 -7.09
C ARG A 58 -15.10 18.86 -6.12
N TYR A 59 -13.91 19.36 -6.27
CA TYR A 59 -13.40 20.47 -5.49
C TYR A 59 -12.22 21.16 -6.17
N ASN A 60 -12.32 22.46 -6.31
CA ASN A 60 -11.21 23.32 -6.72
C ASN A 60 -11.00 24.35 -5.59
N PRO A 61 -9.88 24.28 -4.83
CA PRO A 61 -9.64 25.17 -3.70
C PRO A 61 -9.58 26.66 -4.09
N ASP A 62 -9.32 26.98 -5.36
CA ASP A 62 -9.26 28.37 -5.82
C ASP A 62 -10.66 28.99 -6.07
N THR A 63 -11.69 28.18 -6.32
CA THR A 63 -13.01 28.65 -6.73
C THR A 63 -14.16 28.16 -5.88
N ASP A 64 -14.02 27.00 -5.23
CA ASP A 64 -15.09 26.33 -4.52
C ASP A 64 -14.98 26.56 -3.01
N SER A 65 -16.08 26.90 -2.36
CA SER A 65 -16.15 27.11 -0.91
C SER A 65 -16.12 25.77 -0.13
N ALA A 66 -16.58 24.68 -0.74
CA ALA A 66 -16.61 23.34 -0.15
C ALA A 66 -16.63 22.25 -1.21
N PRO A 67 -16.13 21.03 -0.90
CA PRO A 67 -16.28 19.87 -1.74
C PRO A 67 -17.76 19.52 -1.96
N ARG A 68 -18.10 19.05 -3.17
CA ARG A 68 -19.42 18.53 -3.53
C ARG A 68 -19.29 17.21 -4.27
N TYR A 69 -20.34 16.41 -4.30
CA TYR A 69 -20.40 15.22 -5.14
C TYR A 69 -21.19 15.50 -6.42
N GLN A 70 -20.73 14.95 -7.52
CA GLN A 70 -21.40 15.00 -8.82
C GLN A 70 -21.57 13.58 -9.33
N SER A 71 -22.80 13.24 -9.72
CA SER A 71 -23.18 11.91 -10.19
C SER A 71 -23.02 11.82 -11.73
N TYR A 72 -22.55 10.67 -12.18
CA TYR A 72 -22.39 10.33 -13.59
C TYR A 72 -22.91 8.92 -13.85
N GLU A 73 -23.66 8.76 -14.92
CA GLU A 73 -24.11 7.44 -15.42
C GLU A 73 -23.06 6.87 -16.38
N VAL A 74 -22.42 5.79 -15.98
CA VAL A 74 -21.31 5.19 -16.72
C VAL A 74 -21.71 3.82 -17.22
N PRO A 75 -21.75 3.59 -18.55
CA PRO A 75 -21.92 2.26 -19.12
C PRO A 75 -20.63 1.45 -18.86
N PHE A 76 -20.80 0.20 -18.43
CA PHE A 76 -19.66 -0.65 -18.14
C PHE A 76 -19.87 -2.10 -18.56
N THR A 77 -18.75 -2.77 -18.83
CA THR A 77 -18.67 -4.21 -19.04
C THR A 77 -18.03 -4.88 -17.83
N HIS A 78 -18.13 -6.21 -17.75
CA HIS A 78 -17.65 -7.00 -16.63
C HIS A 78 -16.18 -6.71 -16.23
N ASP A 79 -15.33 -6.41 -17.20
CA ASP A 79 -13.87 -6.29 -16.99
C ASP A 79 -13.39 -4.85 -16.76
N MET A 80 -14.29 -3.87 -16.79
CA MET A 80 -13.92 -2.47 -16.58
C MET A 80 -13.57 -2.19 -15.11
N SER A 81 -12.40 -1.59 -14.92
CA SER A 81 -11.96 -1.08 -13.64
C SER A 81 -12.64 0.25 -13.27
N VAL A 82 -12.55 0.65 -12.01
CA VAL A 82 -12.96 1.99 -11.56
C VAL A 82 -12.22 3.07 -12.33
N LEU A 83 -10.92 2.86 -12.65
CA LEU A 83 -10.14 3.79 -13.46
C LEU A 83 -10.70 3.95 -14.86
N ASP A 84 -11.15 2.86 -15.49
CA ASP A 84 -11.78 2.93 -16.83
C ASP A 84 -13.10 3.71 -16.77
N GLY A 85 -13.87 3.57 -15.68
CA GLY A 85 -15.06 4.38 -15.45
C GLY A 85 -14.74 5.88 -15.32
N LEU A 86 -13.70 6.24 -14.57
CA LEU A 86 -13.24 7.64 -14.46
C LEU A 86 -12.73 8.18 -15.81
N GLN A 87 -12.05 7.33 -16.60
CA GLN A 87 -11.62 7.70 -17.93
C GLN A 87 -12.82 7.95 -18.85
N TYR A 88 -13.85 7.10 -18.77
CA TYR A 88 -15.09 7.31 -19.52
C TYR A 88 -15.77 8.65 -19.17
N ILE A 89 -15.85 8.97 -17.87
CA ILE A 89 -16.38 10.26 -17.40
C ILE A 89 -15.59 11.41 -18.03
N LYS A 90 -14.25 11.34 -17.92
CA LYS A 90 -13.37 12.41 -18.43
C LYS A 90 -13.45 12.59 -19.94
N ASP A 91 -13.56 11.50 -20.71
CA ASP A 91 -13.52 11.55 -22.15
C ASP A 91 -14.88 11.90 -22.78
N HIS A 92 -16.01 11.54 -22.11
CA HIS A 92 -17.33 11.62 -22.72
C HIS A 92 -18.33 12.51 -21.98
N LEU A 93 -18.16 12.71 -20.65
CA LEU A 93 -19.14 13.39 -19.82
C LEU A 93 -18.63 14.71 -19.24
N ASP A 94 -17.39 14.71 -18.66
CA ASP A 94 -16.83 15.87 -18.00
C ASP A 94 -15.28 15.89 -18.06
N GLY A 95 -14.74 16.53 -19.06
CA GLY A 95 -13.30 16.67 -19.28
C GLY A 95 -12.54 17.43 -18.16
N SER A 96 -13.27 18.13 -17.28
CA SER A 96 -12.66 18.89 -16.16
C SER A 96 -12.29 18.03 -14.96
N LEU A 97 -12.78 16.78 -14.85
CA LEU A 97 -12.46 15.87 -13.75
C LEU A 97 -10.96 15.62 -13.64
N THR A 98 -10.40 15.86 -12.45
CA THR A 98 -8.97 15.73 -12.19
C THR A 98 -8.67 14.56 -11.27
N TYR A 99 -7.79 13.65 -11.71
CA TYR A 99 -7.32 12.52 -10.93
C TYR A 99 -5.93 12.07 -11.42
N ARG A 100 -5.23 11.26 -10.63
CA ARG A 100 -3.91 10.73 -10.95
C ARG A 100 -3.99 9.27 -11.38
N TRP A 101 -3.24 8.91 -12.41
CA TRP A 101 -3.06 7.54 -12.86
C TRP A 101 -1.78 7.39 -13.70
N SER A 102 -1.32 6.16 -13.93
CA SER A 102 -0.18 5.89 -14.80
C SER A 102 -0.21 4.46 -15.37
N CYS A 103 0.24 3.43 -14.65
CA CYS A 103 0.54 2.09 -15.18
C CYS A 103 -0.68 1.26 -15.57
N ARG A 104 -1.87 1.50 -15.04
CA ARG A 104 -3.13 0.73 -15.22
C ARG A 104 -3.06 -0.75 -14.80
N MET A 105 -1.99 -1.20 -14.13
CA MET A 105 -1.73 -2.60 -13.79
C MET A 105 -1.32 -2.80 -12.32
N ALA A 106 -1.77 -1.93 -11.43
CA ALA A 106 -1.55 -2.00 -9.97
C ALA A 106 -0.06 -2.04 -9.55
N VAL A 107 0.86 -1.42 -10.29
CA VAL A 107 2.30 -1.44 -10.00
C VAL A 107 2.82 -0.10 -9.50
N CYS A 108 2.34 1.05 -10.05
CA CYS A 108 2.93 2.36 -9.76
C CYS A 108 2.36 3.08 -8.53
N GLY A 109 1.19 2.66 -8.02
CA GLY A 109 0.53 3.31 -6.88
C GLY A 109 -0.16 4.66 -7.14
N SER A 110 -0.05 5.24 -8.36
CA SER A 110 -0.52 6.60 -8.64
C SER A 110 -2.04 6.78 -8.57
N CYS A 111 -2.83 5.73 -8.83
CA CYS A 111 -4.28 5.79 -8.93
C CYS A 111 -5.02 5.48 -7.62
N GLY A 112 -4.35 5.70 -6.47
CA GLY A 112 -4.97 5.54 -5.15
C GLY A 112 -6.09 6.55 -4.92
N MET A 113 -7.25 6.10 -4.45
CA MET A 113 -8.40 6.92 -4.09
C MET A 113 -9.33 6.19 -3.14
N MET A 114 -10.32 6.87 -2.58
CA MET A 114 -11.36 6.26 -1.77
C MET A 114 -12.51 5.80 -2.68
N ALA A 115 -12.93 4.56 -2.55
CA ALA A 115 -14.12 3.99 -3.19
C ALA A 115 -15.05 3.48 -2.10
N ASN A 116 -16.21 4.09 -1.93
CA ASN A 116 -17.14 3.83 -0.83
C ASN A 116 -16.41 3.80 0.53
N ASP A 117 -15.64 4.85 0.82
CA ASP A 117 -14.85 5.07 2.03
C ASP A 117 -13.71 4.06 2.27
N MET A 118 -13.41 3.18 1.31
CA MET A 118 -12.27 2.25 1.35
C MET A 118 -11.17 2.73 0.41
N PRO A 119 -9.90 2.82 0.86
CA PRO A 119 -8.81 3.19 -0.01
C PRO A 119 -8.44 2.03 -0.94
N VAL A 120 -8.47 2.28 -2.25
CA VAL A 120 -8.20 1.29 -3.30
C VAL A 120 -7.29 1.86 -4.39
N LEU A 121 -6.65 0.98 -5.16
CA LEU A 121 -6.10 1.34 -6.46
C LEU A 121 -7.23 1.25 -7.50
N SER A 122 -7.63 2.37 -8.09
CA SER A 122 -8.75 2.39 -9.03
C SER A 122 -8.55 1.52 -10.27
N CYS A 123 -7.29 1.27 -10.67
CA CYS A 123 -6.97 0.36 -11.78
C CYS A 123 -7.08 -1.14 -11.41
N GLN A 124 -7.25 -1.47 -10.12
CA GLN A 124 -7.37 -2.85 -9.63
C GLN A 124 -8.78 -3.16 -9.09
N ALA A 125 -9.54 -2.14 -8.72
CA ALA A 125 -10.93 -2.28 -8.31
C ALA A 125 -11.84 -2.30 -9.54
N PHE A 126 -12.82 -3.20 -9.59
CA PHE A 126 -13.70 -3.37 -10.75
C PHE A 126 -15.09 -2.80 -10.50
N LEU A 127 -15.71 -2.19 -11.52
CA LEU A 127 -17.06 -1.61 -11.42
C LEU A 127 -18.12 -2.65 -11.06
N ARG A 128 -17.95 -3.89 -11.52
CA ARG A 128 -18.86 -5.00 -11.19
C ARG A 128 -18.96 -5.28 -9.68
N ASP A 129 -17.91 -4.99 -8.91
CA ASP A 129 -17.86 -5.27 -7.47
C ASP A 129 -18.72 -4.27 -6.67
N TYR A 130 -19.10 -3.15 -7.28
CA TYR A 130 -19.96 -2.10 -6.71
C TYR A 130 -21.39 -2.12 -7.24
N TYR A 131 -21.62 -2.81 -8.37
CA TYR A 131 -22.95 -2.93 -8.97
C TYR A 131 -23.86 -3.88 -8.15
N PRO A 132 -25.16 -3.59 -7.96
CA PRO A 132 -25.96 -2.51 -8.56
C PRO A 132 -25.97 -1.19 -7.75
N GLY A 133 -25.16 -1.08 -6.71
CA GLY A 133 -25.09 0.11 -5.88
C GLY A 133 -24.46 1.32 -6.59
N THR A 134 -24.52 2.47 -5.92
CA THR A 134 -23.79 3.67 -6.32
C THR A 134 -22.33 3.56 -5.85
N LEU A 135 -21.40 3.90 -6.73
CA LEU A 135 -19.98 3.98 -6.40
C LEU A 135 -19.61 5.43 -6.08
N ARG A 136 -19.29 5.72 -4.83
CA ARG A 136 -18.81 7.02 -4.41
C ARG A 136 -17.29 7.06 -4.42
N ILE A 137 -16.71 8.01 -5.18
CA ILE A 137 -15.26 8.21 -5.31
C ILE A 137 -14.87 9.53 -4.66
N ALA A 138 -13.85 9.46 -3.79
CA ALA A 138 -13.26 10.61 -3.13
C ALA A 138 -11.72 10.56 -3.21
N PRO A 139 -11.00 11.68 -3.00
CA PRO A 139 -9.55 11.68 -2.87
C PRO A 139 -9.12 10.87 -1.66
N LEU A 140 -7.84 10.44 -1.62
CA LEU A 140 -7.28 9.75 -0.45
C LEU A 140 -7.49 10.58 0.82
N SER A 141 -8.05 9.96 1.85
CA SER A 141 -8.30 10.59 3.16
C SER A 141 -7.00 11.05 3.82
N HIS A 142 -7.09 12.10 4.62
CA HIS A 142 -5.99 12.66 5.42
C HIS A 142 -4.91 13.40 4.62
N PHE A 143 -5.12 13.62 3.33
CA PHE A 143 -4.22 14.41 2.49
C PHE A 143 -4.90 15.71 2.03
N PRO A 144 -4.16 16.83 1.92
CA PRO A 144 -4.70 18.05 1.34
C PRO A 144 -5.12 17.82 -0.12
N ILE A 145 -6.26 18.36 -0.51
CA ILE A 145 -6.78 18.21 -1.87
C ILE A 145 -6.17 19.31 -2.75
N VAL A 146 -5.50 18.91 -3.82
CA VAL A 146 -5.02 19.83 -4.86
C VAL A 146 -6.17 20.21 -5.78
N ARG A 147 -6.89 19.20 -6.29
CA ARG A 147 -8.11 19.38 -7.11
C ARG A 147 -8.84 18.05 -7.24
N ASP A 148 -10.16 18.05 -7.08
CA ASP A 148 -11.04 16.88 -7.20
C ASP A 148 -10.49 15.65 -6.46
N LEU A 149 -9.98 14.65 -7.18
CA LEU A 149 -9.43 13.40 -6.64
C LEU A 149 -7.91 13.42 -6.49
N ALA A 150 -7.24 14.50 -6.87
CA ALA A 150 -5.79 14.65 -6.74
C ALA A 150 -5.42 15.29 -5.41
N VAL A 151 -4.48 14.68 -4.69
CA VAL A 151 -4.01 15.11 -3.37
C VAL A 151 -2.54 15.52 -3.39
N ASP A 152 -2.15 16.39 -2.46
CA ASP A 152 -0.76 16.75 -2.19
C ASP A 152 -0.07 15.59 -1.44
N GLN A 153 1.11 15.21 -1.92
CA GLN A 153 1.92 14.11 -1.38
C GLN A 153 3.19 14.60 -0.67
N SER A 154 3.37 15.90 -0.53
CA SER A 154 4.61 16.51 -0.03
C SER A 154 4.98 16.02 1.37
N ASP A 155 4.01 15.93 2.29
CA ASP A 155 4.23 15.42 3.64
C ASP A 155 4.68 13.95 3.63
N PHE A 156 4.04 13.12 2.81
CA PHE A 156 4.42 11.71 2.66
C PHE A 156 5.87 11.57 2.15
N LEU A 157 6.25 12.36 1.15
CA LEU A 157 7.61 12.33 0.58
C LEU A 157 8.65 12.80 1.61
N ALA A 158 8.37 13.84 2.37
CA ALA A 158 9.24 14.31 3.45
C ALA A 158 9.44 13.24 4.54
N LYS A 159 8.39 12.50 4.90
CA LYS A 159 8.47 11.37 5.84
C LYS A 159 9.26 10.20 5.29
N LEU A 160 9.14 9.92 3.99
CA LEU A 160 9.99 8.92 3.33
C LEU A 160 11.47 9.32 3.36
N GLU A 161 11.79 10.54 3.02
CA GLU A 161 13.16 11.03 3.05
C GLU A 161 13.77 10.92 4.45
N ARG A 162 13.01 11.28 5.47
CA ARG A 162 13.44 11.22 6.88
C ARG A 162 13.80 9.81 7.36
N VAL A 163 13.19 8.76 6.83
CA VAL A 163 13.49 7.36 7.19
C VAL A 163 14.68 6.78 6.42
N LYS A 164 15.32 7.54 5.54
CA LYS A 164 16.48 7.12 4.74
C LYS A 164 16.26 5.76 4.07
N PRO A 165 15.34 5.66 3.09
CA PRO A 165 14.94 4.39 2.47
C PRO A 165 15.94 3.96 1.38
N TYR A 166 17.21 3.78 1.76
CA TYR A 166 18.31 3.31 0.92
C TYR A 166 19.34 2.57 1.76
N ILE A 167 20.18 1.76 1.12
CA ILE A 167 21.28 1.04 1.78
C ILE A 167 22.33 2.04 2.26
N ILE A 168 22.68 1.97 3.53
CA ILE A 168 23.77 2.74 4.13
C ILE A 168 24.87 1.76 4.47
N THR A 169 26.09 2.00 3.98
CA THR A 169 27.30 1.20 4.26
C THR A 169 28.44 2.14 4.64
N GLU A 170 29.22 1.78 5.67
CA GLU A 170 30.44 2.52 6.05
C GLU A 170 31.53 2.36 4.99
N GLU A 171 31.67 1.13 4.47
CA GLU A 171 32.67 0.81 3.43
C GLU A 171 31.98 0.19 2.20
N PRO A 172 31.62 1.00 1.18
CA PRO A 172 31.01 0.47 -0.03
C PRO A 172 32.01 -0.40 -0.79
N LYS A 173 31.60 -1.62 -1.18
CA LYS A 173 32.38 -2.49 -2.03
C LYS A 173 32.71 -1.82 -3.36
N LYS A 174 33.96 -1.96 -3.81
CA LYS A 174 34.35 -1.55 -5.15
C LYS A 174 33.79 -2.53 -6.19
N PRO A 175 33.54 -2.13 -7.43
CA PRO A 175 33.10 -3.04 -8.49
C PRO A 175 34.03 -4.27 -8.68
N ALA A 176 35.33 -4.11 -8.41
CA ALA A 176 36.30 -5.20 -8.50
C ALA A 176 36.11 -6.29 -7.41
N ASP A 177 35.48 -5.97 -6.29
CA ASP A 177 35.24 -6.90 -5.17
C ASP A 177 34.02 -7.82 -5.43
N GLY A 178 33.38 -7.67 -6.58
CA GLY A 178 32.23 -8.46 -7.00
C GLY A 178 30.89 -8.05 -6.33
N PRO A 179 29.80 -8.82 -6.55
CA PRO A 179 28.48 -8.48 -6.08
C PRO A 179 28.32 -8.64 -4.56
N ASN A 180 27.35 -7.90 -3.99
CA ASN A 180 26.92 -8.10 -2.61
C ASN A 180 25.94 -9.29 -2.54
N LEU A 181 26.46 -10.47 -2.20
CA LEU A 181 25.66 -11.69 -2.10
C LEU A 181 24.82 -11.73 -0.82
N GLN A 182 23.64 -12.30 -0.93
CA GLN A 182 22.75 -12.60 0.20
C GLN A 182 22.22 -14.02 0.08
N THR A 183 22.01 -14.67 1.21
CA THR A 183 21.30 -15.95 1.25
C THR A 183 19.79 -15.74 1.09
N PRO A 184 19.02 -16.75 0.62
CA PRO A 184 17.55 -16.68 0.59
C PRO A 184 16.96 -16.33 1.96
N ALA A 185 17.46 -16.89 3.04
CA ALA A 185 17.00 -16.61 4.39
C ALA A 185 17.22 -15.14 4.82
N GLN A 186 18.29 -14.49 4.37
CA GLN A 186 18.49 -13.06 4.59
C GLN A 186 17.52 -12.21 3.78
N MET A 187 17.20 -12.61 2.56
CA MET A 187 16.21 -11.93 1.71
C MET A 187 14.79 -12.05 2.29
N ASP A 188 14.41 -13.19 2.82
CA ASP A 188 13.09 -13.44 3.38
C ASP A 188 12.76 -12.50 4.55
N GLN A 189 13.77 -12.00 5.27
CA GLN A 189 13.58 -11.09 6.39
C GLN A 189 12.98 -9.74 5.99
N TYR A 190 13.26 -9.26 4.79
CA TYR A 190 12.80 -7.97 4.31
C TYR A 190 11.93 -8.02 3.05
N TYR A 191 11.84 -9.18 2.38
CA TYR A 191 11.16 -9.33 1.09
C TYR A 191 9.76 -8.74 1.08
N GLN A 192 8.94 -9.07 2.10
CA GLN A 192 7.57 -8.56 2.21
C GLN A 192 7.54 -7.01 2.23
N PHE A 193 8.43 -6.37 2.97
CA PHE A 193 8.46 -4.92 3.08
C PHE A 193 8.98 -4.24 1.81
N SER A 194 9.77 -4.93 0.98
CA SER A 194 10.27 -4.43 -0.30
C SER A 194 9.20 -4.33 -1.39
N GLN A 195 8.02 -4.94 -1.18
CA GLN A 195 6.89 -4.87 -2.12
C GLN A 195 6.14 -3.54 -2.09
N CYS A 196 6.53 -2.62 -1.22
CA CYS A 196 5.86 -1.32 -1.09
C CYS A 196 6.02 -0.49 -2.39
N ILE A 197 4.88 -0.03 -2.93
CA ILE A 197 4.81 0.79 -4.15
C ILE A 197 4.48 2.26 -3.86
N ASN A 198 4.56 2.68 -2.59
CA ASN A 198 4.30 4.06 -2.17
C ASN A 198 2.93 4.62 -2.58
N CYS A 199 1.89 3.79 -2.59
CA CYS A 199 0.55 4.16 -3.03
C CYS A 199 -0.26 4.98 -2.00
N MET A 200 0.22 5.11 -0.78
CA MET A 200 -0.40 5.86 0.34
C MET A 200 -1.76 5.33 0.84
N LEU A 201 -2.28 4.21 0.34
CA LEU A 201 -3.55 3.65 0.82
C LEU A 201 -3.52 3.36 2.32
N CYS A 202 -2.38 2.90 2.84
CA CYS A 202 -2.18 2.64 4.27
C CYS A 202 -2.18 3.92 5.14
N TYR A 203 -1.84 5.08 4.57
CA TYR A 203 -1.98 6.38 5.23
C TYR A 203 -3.44 6.81 5.26
N ALA A 204 -4.15 6.66 4.14
CA ALA A 204 -5.57 7.00 4.04
C ALA A 204 -6.43 6.14 4.98
N ALA A 205 -6.05 4.87 5.22
CA ALA A 205 -6.73 3.98 6.15
C ALA A 205 -6.29 4.16 7.62
N CYS A 206 -5.24 4.96 7.90
CA CYS A 206 -4.68 5.05 9.24
C CYS A 206 -5.39 6.13 10.07
N PRO A 207 -6.19 5.76 11.10
CA PRO A 207 -6.85 6.76 11.94
C PRO A 207 -5.84 7.60 12.71
N GLN A 208 -4.69 7.01 13.09
CA GLN A 208 -3.66 7.71 13.84
C GLN A 208 -3.01 8.82 13.01
N TYR A 209 -2.77 8.59 11.70
CA TYR A 209 -2.27 9.64 10.81
C TYR A 209 -3.31 10.74 10.57
N GLY A 210 -4.58 10.37 10.52
CA GLY A 210 -5.69 11.34 10.41
C GLY A 210 -5.84 12.24 11.65
N LEU A 211 -5.53 11.72 12.84
CA LEU A 211 -5.61 12.48 14.10
C LEU A 211 -4.33 13.28 14.38
N ASN A 212 -3.18 12.77 13.98
CA ASN A 212 -1.86 13.37 14.22
C ASN A 212 -1.02 13.32 12.94
N PRO A 213 -1.01 14.38 12.14
CA PRO A 213 -0.20 14.46 10.91
C PRO A 213 1.31 14.33 11.14
N GLU A 214 1.81 14.59 12.37
CA GLU A 214 3.23 14.40 12.70
C GLU A 214 3.64 12.91 12.74
N PHE A 215 2.69 11.99 12.89
CA PHE A 215 2.98 10.57 12.88
C PHE A 215 3.70 10.18 11.59
N THR A 216 4.85 9.51 11.73
CA THR A 216 5.70 9.11 10.59
C THR A 216 4.95 8.25 9.55
N GLY A 217 3.97 7.47 10.02
CA GLY A 217 3.05 6.77 9.15
C GLY A 217 3.48 5.35 8.74
N PRO A 218 2.52 4.56 8.23
CA PRO A 218 2.70 3.12 8.06
C PRO A 218 3.75 2.75 7.00
N ALA A 219 3.69 3.33 5.78
CA ALA A 219 4.60 2.94 4.71
C ALA A 219 6.04 3.40 4.98
N ALA A 220 6.24 4.60 5.53
CA ALA A 220 7.58 5.07 5.88
C ALA A 220 8.23 4.15 6.92
N LEU A 221 7.49 3.75 7.97
CA LEU A 221 7.98 2.82 8.99
C LEU A 221 8.18 1.39 8.46
N ALA A 222 7.38 0.95 7.47
CA ALA A 222 7.59 -0.33 6.80
C ALA A 222 8.86 -0.32 5.94
N LEU A 223 9.11 0.75 5.20
CA LEU A 223 10.35 0.92 4.43
C LEU A 223 11.58 1.06 5.33
N LEU A 224 11.47 1.77 6.46
CA LEU A 224 12.52 1.81 7.46
C LEU A 224 12.88 0.39 7.93
N GLN A 225 11.87 -0.45 8.24
CA GLN A 225 12.09 -1.85 8.62
C GLN A 225 12.70 -2.66 7.49
N ARG A 226 12.32 -2.41 6.24
CA ARG A 226 12.90 -3.07 5.06
C ARG A 226 14.42 -2.93 5.06
N TYR A 227 14.93 -1.73 5.29
CA TYR A 227 16.37 -1.47 5.29
C TYR A 227 17.04 -1.94 6.58
N ASN A 228 16.40 -1.79 7.74
CA ASN A 228 16.93 -2.32 9.00
C ASN A 228 17.05 -3.84 9.02
N ALA A 229 16.27 -4.56 8.22
CA ALA A 229 16.32 -6.03 8.09
C ALA A 229 17.24 -6.51 6.95
N ASP A 230 17.78 -5.61 6.14
CA ASP A 230 18.69 -5.95 5.06
C ASP A 230 20.10 -6.21 5.61
N SER A 231 20.65 -7.41 5.35
CA SER A 231 21.98 -7.80 5.86
C SER A 231 23.14 -6.98 5.29
N ARG A 232 22.89 -6.19 4.25
CA ARG A 232 23.86 -5.29 3.62
C ARG A 232 23.83 -3.87 4.20
N ASP A 233 22.83 -3.56 5.03
CA ASP A 233 22.59 -2.23 5.57
C ASP A 233 23.21 -2.08 6.95
N GLU A 234 23.92 -0.98 7.19
CA GLU A 234 24.56 -0.60 8.45
C GLU A 234 23.88 0.64 9.08
N GLY A 235 22.85 1.20 8.41
CA GLY A 235 22.19 2.45 8.77
C GLY A 235 21.19 2.37 9.93
N LYS A 236 21.06 1.25 10.63
CA LYS A 236 20.09 1.08 11.73
C LYS A 236 20.24 2.16 12.82
N ALA A 237 21.49 2.49 13.18
CA ALA A 237 21.76 3.50 14.21
C ALA A 237 21.30 4.91 13.78
N GLU A 238 21.41 5.22 12.48
CA GLU A 238 20.97 6.51 11.92
C GLU A 238 19.44 6.65 11.87
N ARG A 239 18.72 5.53 11.78
CA ARG A 239 17.24 5.50 11.76
C ARG A 239 16.63 5.43 13.16
N MET A 240 17.41 5.08 14.21
CA MET A 240 16.90 4.98 15.58
C MET A 240 16.25 6.26 16.12
N PRO A 241 16.74 7.48 15.83
CA PRO A 241 16.05 8.70 16.25
C PRO A 241 14.62 8.81 15.72
N VAL A 242 14.36 8.37 14.48
CA VAL A 242 13.01 8.36 13.89
C VAL A 242 12.14 7.29 14.56
N ILE A 243 12.70 6.11 14.84
CA ILE A 243 12.00 5.01 15.52
C ILE A 243 11.57 5.45 16.92
N ASN A 244 12.50 6.06 17.68
CA ASN A 244 12.31 6.43 19.08
C ASN A 244 11.50 7.72 19.28
N ALA A 245 11.27 8.51 18.23
CA ALA A 245 10.47 9.72 18.31
C ALA A 245 9.03 9.39 18.75
N GLU A 246 8.37 10.30 19.45
CA GLU A 246 6.97 10.20 19.81
C GLU A 246 6.08 10.02 18.57
N SER A 247 6.38 10.79 17.49
CA SER A 247 5.77 10.63 16.17
C SER A 247 6.27 9.42 15.38
N GLY A 248 7.17 8.61 15.92
CA GLY A 248 7.70 7.38 15.34
C GLY A 248 6.81 6.18 15.62
N VAL A 249 7.41 5.05 16.03
CA VAL A 249 6.66 3.80 16.25
C VAL A 249 5.66 3.88 17.41
N TRP A 250 5.89 4.77 18.39
CA TRP A 250 5.04 4.93 19.54
C TRP A 250 3.74 5.70 19.25
N GLY A 251 3.71 6.47 18.16
CA GLY A 251 2.47 7.06 17.65
C GLY A 251 1.47 6.04 17.11
N CYS A 252 1.85 4.78 16.88
CA CYS A 252 0.97 3.74 16.37
C CYS A 252 0.17 3.04 17.47
N THR A 253 -1.17 3.00 17.34
CA THR A 253 -2.13 2.32 18.23
C THR A 253 -2.46 0.89 17.81
N LEU A 254 -1.82 0.36 16.75
CA LEU A 254 -1.95 -1.02 16.25
C LEU A 254 -3.35 -1.43 15.77
N VAL A 255 -4.13 -0.51 15.22
CA VAL A 255 -5.45 -0.81 14.62
C VAL A 255 -5.34 -1.84 13.48
N GLY A 256 -4.25 -1.80 12.69
CA GLY A 256 -3.96 -2.83 11.68
C GLY A 256 -4.54 -2.56 10.29
N GLU A 257 -5.40 -1.57 10.10
CA GLU A 257 -6.03 -1.26 8.80
C GLU A 257 -5.02 -1.02 7.68
N CYS A 258 -3.84 -0.47 8.00
CA CYS A 258 -2.76 -0.27 7.04
C CYS A 258 -2.28 -1.57 6.38
N SER A 259 -2.36 -2.72 7.07
CA SER A 259 -2.01 -4.03 6.53
C SER A 259 -3.16 -4.63 5.72
N VAL A 260 -4.41 -4.35 6.12
CA VAL A 260 -5.63 -4.86 5.44
C VAL A 260 -5.77 -4.24 4.06
N VAL A 261 -5.56 -2.92 3.93
CA VAL A 261 -5.76 -2.20 2.65
C VAL A 261 -4.59 -2.31 1.69
N CYS A 262 -3.49 -2.96 2.08
CA CYS A 262 -2.29 -3.00 1.25
C CYS A 262 -2.48 -3.88 0.00
N PRO A 263 -2.45 -3.32 -1.23
CA PRO A 263 -2.68 -4.08 -2.46
C PRO A 263 -1.50 -5.00 -2.80
N LYS A 264 -0.37 -4.87 -2.11
CA LYS A 264 0.86 -5.65 -2.31
C LYS A 264 1.16 -6.64 -1.18
N GLY A 265 0.26 -6.77 -0.20
CA GLY A 265 0.45 -7.67 0.93
C GLY A 265 1.60 -7.29 1.85
N VAL A 266 2.05 -6.03 1.81
CA VAL A 266 2.95 -5.49 2.84
C VAL A 266 2.19 -5.42 4.16
N ASP A 267 2.86 -5.77 5.25
CA ASP A 267 2.32 -5.66 6.60
C ASP A 267 3.02 -4.53 7.39
N PRO A 268 2.58 -3.26 7.24
CA PRO A 268 3.15 -2.15 7.98
C PRO A 268 2.96 -2.27 9.49
N ALA A 269 1.87 -2.87 9.95
CA ALA A 269 1.64 -3.07 11.38
C ALA A 269 2.70 -3.99 12.00
N ARG A 270 3.06 -5.08 11.31
CA ARG A 270 4.17 -5.96 11.69
C ARG A 270 5.50 -5.21 11.72
N ALA A 271 5.80 -4.41 10.68
CA ALA A 271 7.03 -3.61 10.62
C ALA A 271 7.15 -2.67 11.83
N ILE A 272 6.06 -1.98 12.18
CA ILE A 272 6.01 -1.08 13.33
C ILE A 272 6.24 -1.86 14.63
N ASN A 273 5.63 -3.04 14.81
CA ASN A 273 5.83 -3.89 15.99
C ASN A 273 7.29 -4.33 16.13
N LEU A 274 7.94 -4.76 15.05
CA LEU A 274 9.35 -5.12 15.06
C LEU A 274 10.22 -3.92 15.47
N ASN A 275 9.90 -2.73 15.01
CA ASN A 275 10.62 -1.52 15.40
C ASN A 275 10.29 -1.04 16.84
N LYS A 276 9.10 -1.34 17.39
CA LYS A 276 8.83 -1.15 18.83
C LYS A 276 9.76 -2.01 19.68
N VAL A 277 9.98 -3.27 19.29
CA VAL A 277 10.97 -4.14 19.96
C VAL A 277 12.37 -3.55 19.86
N ASN A 278 12.79 -3.10 18.68
CA ASN A 278 14.08 -2.43 18.47
C ASN A 278 14.22 -1.18 19.36
N SER A 279 13.18 -0.35 19.46
CA SER A 279 13.14 0.84 20.31
C SER A 279 13.29 0.48 21.80
N THR A 280 12.52 -0.50 22.28
CA THR A 280 12.60 -0.97 23.65
C THR A 280 14.01 -1.47 24.01
N GLN A 281 14.62 -2.25 23.11
CA GLN A 281 16.01 -2.71 23.27
C GLN A 281 16.99 -1.54 23.33
N ASP A 282 16.84 -0.54 22.46
CA ASP A 282 17.72 0.63 22.45
C ASP A 282 17.62 1.42 23.77
N TYR A 283 16.41 1.66 24.28
CA TYR A 283 16.20 2.31 25.57
C TYR A 283 16.83 1.51 26.73
N PHE A 284 16.62 0.18 26.74
CA PHE A 284 17.17 -0.69 27.78
C PHE A 284 18.71 -0.67 27.80
N PHE A 285 19.34 -0.76 26.63
CA PHE A 285 20.80 -0.70 26.54
C PHE A 285 21.37 0.67 26.90
N ARG A 286 20.69 1.77 26.53
CA ARG A 286 21.10 3.12 26.95
C ARG A 286 21.01 3.32 28.44
N PHE A 287 20.01 2.69 29.08
CA PHE A 287 19.86 2.72 30.53
C PHE A 287 20.97 1.94 31.25
N LEU A 288 21.32 0.73 30.77
CA LEU A 288 22.33 -0.12 31.39
C LEU A 288 23.77 0.33 31.12
N MET A 289 24.04 0.94 29.98
CA MET A 289 25.38 1.34 29.55
C MET A 289 25.37 2.81 29.05
N PRO A 290 25.22 3.77 29.96
CA PRO A 290 25.30 5.17 29.60
C PRO A 290 26.71 5.51 29.11
N GLY A 291 26.89 5.77 27.81
CA GLY A 291 28.17 6.09 27.19
C GLY A 291 28.73 5.07 26.20
N ALA A 292 28.13 3.90 26.04
CA ALA A 292 28.53 2.94 25.01
C ALA A 292 28.04 3.39 23.62
N LYS A 293 28.97 3.83 22.75
CA LYS A 293 28.70 4.02 21.33
C LYS A 293 28.49 2.64 20.69
N LYS A 294 27.25 2.29 20.33
CA LYS A 294 26.94 1.04 19.62
C LYS A 294 27.52 1.09 18.20
N LYS A 295 28.50 0.20 17.89
CA LYS A 295 28.67 -0.27 16.52
C LYS A 295 27.44 -1.11 16.15
N ALA A 296 26.77 -0.74 15.08
CA ALA A 296 25.65 -1.51 14.55
C ALA A 296 26.19 -2.85 14.00
N THR A 297 26.02 -3.92 14.75
CA THR A 297 26.35 -5.28 14.25
C THR A 297 25.08 -5.94 13.76
N ASN A 298 24.81 -5.87 12.47
CA ASN A 298 23.82 -6.68 11.77
C ASN A 298 24.39 -8.08 11.41
N LYS A 299 25.26 -8.65 12.21
CA LYS A 299 25.67 -10.06 12.01
C LYS A 299 24.56 -10.94 12.57
N ALA A 300 23.79 -11.54 11.66
CA ALA A 300 22.96 -12.70 11.98
C ALA A 300 23.89 -13.84 12.45
N PRO A 301 23.49 -14.66 13.44
CA PRO A 301 24.22 -15.87 13.77
C PRO A 301 24.28 -16.77 12.52
N GLN A 302 25.46 -17.33 12.28
CA GLN A 302 25.76 -18.28 11.19
C GLN A 302 24.96 -19.57 11.39
#